data_b3ddafd5bc4cdc373634914375855847
#
_entry.id   b3ddafd5bc4cdc373634914375855847
#
_cell.length_a   1.000
_cell.length_b   1.000
_cell.length_c   1.000
_cell.angle_alpha   90.00
_cell.angle_beta   90.00
_cell.angle_gamma   90.00
#
_symmetry.space_group_name_H-M   'P 1'
#
loop_
_entity.id
_entity.type
_entity.pdbx_description
1 polymer ?
#
loop_
_entity_poly.entity_id
_entity_poly.type
_entity_poly.pdbx_seq_one_letter_code
_entity_poly.pdbx_strand_id
1 'polypeptide(L)'
;LPGLLLRFSLLGRIRPLSVYGPNGLIQYVKSAQNTMNFGTTFETTVYGIKEGPIFEVDNLRVNAFEVDHRGHALGYEVVYQRPTGSFLPEAAKNLGIPKGPHWQALTEGQEVELADGRTIRPEEVTGSKPPPIRIVYSGDTRPCQSLKQAAIDADLLICEAMYASEHTDLAEERGHTTAAAAAQLALDAGVKLLALTHYSPRYEDGAVIIKEALSINPNTILARDLMRIKMDKDGTREVILPSI
;
A
#
# COMPACT_ATOMS: atom_id res chain seq x y z
N LEU A 1 -2.18 15.71 -9.71
CA LEU A 1 -0.74 15.47 -9.78
C LEU A 1 0.05 16.76 -10.07
N PRO A 2 -0.27 17.61 -11.10
CA PRO A 2 0.50 18.83 -11.37
C PRO A 2 0.66 19.76 -10.16
N GLY A 3 -0.42 20.01 -9.42
CA GLY A 3 -0.38 20.81 -8.20
C GLY A 3 0.51 20.20 -7.09
N LEU A 4 0.60 18.87 -7.01
CA LEU A 4 1.50 18.18 -6.08
C LEU A 4 2.97 18.37 -6.46
N LEU A 5 3.30 18.27 -7.76
CA LEU A 5 4.64 18.53 -8.27
C LEU A 5 5.08 19.96 -7.98
N LEU A 6 4.19 20.92 -8.23
CA LEU A 6 4.43 22.32 -7.92
C LEU A 6 4.65 22.53 -6.41
N ARG A 7 3.81 21.92 -5.57
CA ARG A 7 3.95 22.01 -4.11
C ARG A 7 5.30 21.44 -3.63
N PHE A 8 5.76 20.32 -4.18
CA PHE A 8 7.07 19.76 -3.83
C PHE A 8 8.21 20.72 -4.20
N SER A 9 8.11 21.40 -5.35
CA SER A 9 9.08 22.44 -5.75
C SER A 9 9.07 23.60 -4.77
N LEU A 10 7.89 24.11 -4.40
CA LEU A 10 7.76 25.22 -3.44
C LEU A 10 8.29 24.87 -2.04
N LEU A 11 8.22 23.59 -1.66
CA LEU A 11 8.78 23.06 -0.41
C LEU A 11 10.28 22.75 -0.50
N GLY A 12 10.95 23.11 -1.61
CA GLY A 12 12.39 22.97 -1.77
C GLY A 12 12.89 21.55 -2.04
N ARG A 13 12.04 20.66 -2.59
CA ARG A 13 12.49 19.32 -3.00
C ARG A 13 13.58 19.43 -4.08
N ILE A 14 14.69 18.72 -3.88
CA ILE A 14 15.80 18.58 -4.84
C ILE A 14 16.03 17.14 -5.28
N ARG A 15 15.50 16.16 -4.53
CA ARG A 15 15.65 14.73 -4.86
C ARG A 15 14.80 14.39 -6.07
N PRO A 16 15.32 13.60 -7.03
CA PRO A 16 14.55 13.09 -8.17
C PRO A 16 13.24 12.43 -7.73
N LEU A 17 12.24 12.47 -8.60
CA LEU A 17 10.94 11.84 -8.39
C LEU A 17 10.54 11.02 -9.61
N SER A 18 10.31 9.74 -9.40
CA SER A 18 9.70 8.85 -10.39
C SER A 18 8.20 8.77 -10.14
N VAL A 19 7.41 8.91 -11.21
CA VAL A 19 5.96 8.86 -11.18
C VAL A 19 5.50 7.78 -12.14
N TYR A 20 4.72 6.84 -11.65
CA TYR A 20 4.22 5.70 -12.42
C TYR A 20 2.70 5.77 -12.54
N GLY A 21 2.17 5.44 -13.71
CA GLY A 21 0.73 5.41 -13.93
C GLY A 21 0.36 5.02 -15.36
N PRO A 22 -0.92 5.08 -15.73
CA PRO A 22 -1.37 4.74 -17.08
C PRO A 22 -0.62 5.52 -18.16
N ASN A 23 -0.48 4.95 -19.36
CA ASN A 23 0.31 5.55 -20.45
C ASN A 23 -0.02 7.02 -20.78
N GLY A 24 -1.28 7.43 -20.61
CA GLY A 24 -1.70 8.82 -20.80
C GLY A 24 -1.09 9.82 -19.80
N LEU A 25 -0.55 9.33 -18.68
CA LEU A 25 0.02 10.16 -17.61
C LEU A 25 1.19 11.03 -18.11
N ILE A 26 2.03 10.47 -19.00
CA ILE A 26 3.18 11.20 -19.58
C ILE A 26 2.70 12.46 -20.29
N GLN A 27 1.72 12.30 -21.19
CA GLN A 27 1.17 13.42 -21.95
C GLN A 27 0.42 14.41 -21.05
N TYR A 28 -0.31 13.91 -20.07
CA TYR A 28 -1.02 14.75 -19.10
C TYR A 28 -0.06 15.66 -18.31
N VAL A 29 1.01 15.13 -17.77
CA VAL A 29 1.99 15.91 -17.02
C VAL A 29 2.69 16.93 -17.90
N LYS A 30 3.16 16.53 -19.09
CA LYS A 30 3.79 17.43 -20.07
C LYS A 30 2.85 18.56 -20.50
N SER A 31 1.60 18.24 -20.81
CA SER A 31 0.62 19.26 -21.21
C SER A 31 0.33 20.25 -20.08
N ALA A 32 0.18 19.75 -18.85
CA ALA A 32 -0.03 20.62 -17.69
C ALA A 32 1.16 21.56 -17.45
N GLN A 33 2.39 21.05 -17.51
CA GLN A 33 3.59 21.86 -17.36
C GLN A 33 3.70 22.95 -18.42
N ASN A 34 3.44 22.60 -19.69
CA ASN A 34 3.47 23.55 -20.80
C ASN A 34 2.37 24.61 -20.69
N THR A 35 1.13 24.19 -20.42
CA THR A 35 -0.02 25.11 -20.37
C THR A 35 0.06 26.07 -19.19
N MET A 36 0.50 25.58 -18.04
CA MET A 36 0.61 26.37 -16.82
C MET A 36 1.98 27.03 -16.66
N ASN A 37 2.88 26.82 -17.62
CA ASN A 37 4.24 27.35 -17.65
C ASN A 37 5.00 27.17 -16.31
N PHE A 38 5.00 25.94 -15.77
CA PHE A 38 5.72 25.64 -14.55
C PHE A 38 6.75 24.52 -14.75
N GLY A 39 7.88 24.65 -14.10
CA GLY A 39 8.88 23.60 -13.95
C GLY A 39 8.96 23.07 -12.53
N THR A 40 9.70 22.00 -12.34
CA THR A 40 10.05 21.49 -11.01
C THR A 40 11.50 21.83 -10.67
N THR A 41 11.81 22.06 -9.40
CA THR A 41 13.17 22.28 -8.89
C THR A 41 13.96 20.97 -8.79
N PHE A 42 13.37 19.85 -9.16
CA PHE A 42 13.92 18.51 -9.13
C PHE A 42 13.61 17.78 -10.43
N GLU A 43 14.43 16.79 -10.75
CA GLU A 43 14.17 15.91 -11.88
C GLU A 43 12.90 15.11 -11.65
N THR A 44 11.99 15.12 -12.64
CA THR A 44 10.74 14.36 -12.61
C THR A 44 10.68 13.44 -13.82
N THR A 45 10.73 12.14 -13.59
CA THR A 45 10.57 11.12 -14.62
C THR A 45 9.20 10.47 -14.52
N VAL A 46 8.42 10.48 -15.60
CA VAL A 46 7.08 9.90 -15.66
C VAL A 46 7.11 8.63 -16.50
N TYR A 47 6.68 7.53 -15.92
CA TYR A 47 6.61 6.23 -16.56
C TYR A 47 5.16 5.86 -16.86
N GLY A 48 4.87 5.60 -18.13
CA GLY A 48 3.61 4.96 -18.53
C GLY A 48 3.72 3.46 -18.32
N ILE A 49 2.82 2.90 -17.53
CA ILE A 49 2.77 1.47 -17.24
C ILE A 49 1.39 0.90 -17.60
N LYS A 50 1.34 -0.40 -17.84
CA LYS A 50 0.10 -1.17 -17.93
C LYS A 50 -0.09 -1.92 -16.62
N GLU A 51 0.31 -3.17 -16.58
CA GLU A 51 0.29 -4.02 -15.40
C GLU A 51 1.66 -4.69 -15.20
N GLY A 52 1.88 -5.29 -14.03
CA GLY A 52 3.11 -5.98 -13.68
C GLY A 52 3.97 -5.23 -12.68
N PRO A 53 5.24 -5.67 -12.51
CA PRO A 53 6.15 -5.06 -11.54
C PRO A 53 6.53 -3.63 -11.95
N ILE A 54 6.48 -2.71 -10.99
CA ILE A 54 6.85 -1.31 -11.18
C ILE A 54 8.30 -1.09 -10.75
N PHE A 55 8.60 -1.47 -9.52
CA PHE A 55 9.97 -1.41 -8.96
C PHE A 55 10.11 -2.38 -7.79
N GLU A 56 11.37 -2.71 -7.51
CA GLU A 56 11.77 -3.45 -6.32
C GLU A 56 13.03 -2.78 -5.75
N VAL A 57 12.99 -2.44 -4.46
CA VAL A 57 14.10 -1.80 -3.74
C VAL A 57 14.17 -2.43 -2.36
N ASP A 58 15.31 -2.99 -2.00
CA ASP A 58 15.53 -3.69 -0.74
C ASP A 58 14.46 -4.79 -0.51
N ASN A 59 13.62 -4.57 0.47
CA ASN A 59 12.56 -5.50 0.85
C ASN A 59 11.16 -5.05 0.37
N LEU A 60 11.09 -4.02 -0.45
CA LEU A 60 9.85 -3.44 -0.95
C LEU A 60 9.68 -3.71 -2.43
N ARG A 61 8.57 -4.33 -2.81
CA ARG A 61 8.14 -4.51 -4.20
C ARG A 61 6.79 -3.87 -4.42
N VAL A 62 6.63 -3.22 -5.57
CA VAL A 62 5.35 -2.65 -6.00
C VAL A 62 4.98 -3.21 -7.36
N ASN A 63 3.74 -3.70 -7.46
CA ASN A 63 3.13 -4.17 -8.68
C ASN A 63 1.91 -3.32 -9.01
N ALA A 64 1.61 -3.15 -10.30
CA ALA A 64 0.35 -2.62 -10.79
C ALA A 64 -0.50 -3.74 -11.40
N PHE A 65 -1.81 -3.61 -11.33
CA PHE A 65 -2.77 -4.48 -12.00
C PHE A 65 -3.91 -3.65 -12.59
N GLU A 66 -4.45 -4.10 -13.72
CA GLU A 66 -5.58 -3.41 -14.34
C GLU A 66 -6.86 -3.61 -13.51
N VAL A 67 -7.67 -2.55 -13.42
CA VAL A 67 -8.97 -2.56 -12.76
C VAL A 67 -10.07 -2.07 -13.69
N ASP A 68 -11.32 -2.37 -13.37
CA ASP A 68 -12.47 -2.07 -14.23
C ASP A 68 -13.06 -0.69 -13.91
N HIS A 69 -12.59 0.33 -14.63
CA HIS A 69 -13.14 1.68 -14.55
C HIS A 69 -13.36 2.26 -15.96
N ARG A 70 -13.78 3.52 -16.04
CA ARG A 70 -13.91 4.25 -17.31
C ARG A 70 -12.54 4.57 -17.89
N GLY A 71 -12.08 3.76 -18.81
CA GLY A 71 -10.76 3.88 -19.43
C GLY A 71 -9.70 3.06 -18.68
N HIS A 72 -8.44 3.27 -19.00
CA HIS A 72 -7.32 2.53 -18.41
C HIS A 72 -7.07 3.00 -16.98
N ALA A 73 -7.37 2.16 -16.02
CA ALA A 73 -7.20 2.39 -14.59
C ALA A 73 -6.36 1.28 -13.95
N LEU A 74 -5.62 1.63 -12.92
CA LEU A 74 -4.69 0.72 -12.24
C LEU A 74 -4.95 0.69 -10.73
N GLY A 75 -4.96 -0.52 -10.19
CA GLY A 75 -4.73 -0.78 -8.78
C GLY A 75 -3.25 -1.08 -8.53
N TYR A 76 -2.84 -1.05 -7.26
CA TYR A 76 -1.47 -1.27 -6.86
C TYR A 76 -1.38 -2.24 -5.69
N GLU A 77 -0.41 -3.15 -5.76
CA GLU A 77 -0.03 -4.01 -4.66
C GLU A 77 1.35 -3.60 -4.17
N VAL A 78 1.48 -3.37 -2.87
CA VAL A 78 2.74 -3.10 -2.18
C VAL A 78 3.05 -4.30 -1.29
N VAL A 79 4.20 -4.93 -1.53
CA VAL A 79 4.67 -6.10 -0.79
C VAL A 79 5.94 -5.73 -0.04
N TYR A 80 5.89 -5.80 1.28
CA TYR A 80 7.08 -5.64 2.12
C TYR A 80 7.52 -7.00 2.66
N GLN A 81 8.65 -7.49 2.17
CA GLN A 81 9.25 -8.72 2.65
C GLN A 81 10.07 -8.45 3.89
N ARG A 82 9.67 -9.04 5.02
CA ARG A 82 10.45 -8.92 6.26
C ARG A 82 11.82 -9.55 6.08
N PRO A 83 12.91 -8.86 6.45
CA PRO A 83 14.27 -9.36 6.19
C PRO A 83 14.56 -10.66 6.94
N THR A 84 14.11 -10.77 8.18
CA THR A 84 14.39 -11.91 9.08
C THR A 84 13.15 -12.31 9.87
N GLY A 85 13.21 -13.47 10.52
CA GLY A 85 12.29 -13.88 11.57
C GLY A 85 12.57 -13.18 12.92
N SER A 86 11.86 -13.59 13.97
CA SER A 86 12.11 -13.08 15.32
C SER A 86 13.53 -13.43 15.75
N PHE A 87 14.25 -12.45 16.29
CA PHE A 87 15.60 -12.66 16.81
C PHE A 87 15.59 -13.62 18.00
N LEU A 88 16.56 -14.53 18.05
CA LEU A 88 16.71 -15.57 19.06
C LEU A 88 17.92 -15.24 19.97
N PRO A 89 17.74 -14.51 21.08
CA PRO A 89 18.84 -14.06 21.94
C PRO A 89 19.70 -15.20 22.49
N GLU A 90 19.10 -16.34 22.80
CA GLU A 90 19.84 -17.50 23.35
C GLU A 90 20.73 -18.15 22.28
N ALA A 91 20.27 -18.23 21.02
CA ALA A 91 21.10 -18.70 19.92
C ALA A 91 22.32 -17.78 19.71
N ALA A 92 22.11 -16.47 19.74
CA ALA A 92 23.18 -15.49 19.61
C ALA A 92 24.19 -15.57 20.75
N LYS A 93 23.74 -15.77 22.00
CA LYS A 93 24.62 -16.00 23.15
C LYS A 93 25.42 -17.28 23.01
N ASN A 94 24.78 -18.38 22.59
CA ASN A 94 25.45 -19.68 22.43
C ASN A 94 26.52 -19.64 21.34
N LEU A 95 26.35 -18.82 20.33
CA LEU A 95 27.34 -18.56 19.27
C LEU A 95 28.43 -17.57 19.71
N GLY A 96 28.33 -16.99 20.92
CA GLY A 96 29.28 -16.03 21.45
C GLY A 96 29.22 -14.65 20.81
N ILE A 97 28.07 -14.28 20.23
CA ILE A 97 27.90 -13.00 19.51
C ILE A 97 27.69 -11.87 20.55
N PRO A 98 28.55 -10.85 20.58
CA PRO A 98 28.41 -9.73 21.51
C PRO A 98 27.08 -8.98 21.30
N LYS A 99 26.38 -8.69 22.39
CA LYS A 99 25.18 -7.88 22.36
C LYS A 99 25.49 -6.46 21.89
N GLY A 100 24.67 -5.93 20.97
CA GLY A 100 24.82 -4.55 20.45
C GLY A 100 24.74 -4.51 18.93
N PRO A 101 25.64 -3.80 18.22
CA PRO A 101 25.56 -3.59 16.77
C PRO A 101 25.44 -4.88 15.95
N HIS A 102 26.10 -5.96 16.37
CA HIS A 102 26.02 -7.25 15.67
C HIS A 102 24.60 -7.84 15.72
N TRP A 103 23.93 -7.74 16.87
CA TRP A 103 22.55 -8.20 17.01
C TRP A 103 21.59 -7.39 16.14
N GLN A 104 21.81 -6.08 16.08
CA GLN A 104 21.02 -5.20 15.22
C GLN A 104 21.22 -5.56 13.75
N ALA A 105 22.46 -5.66 13.28
CA ALA A 105 22.77 -6.01 11.89
C ALA A 105 22.13 -7.35 11.48
N LEU A 106 22.25 -8.39 12.35
CA LEU A 106 21.64 -9.70 12.12
C LEU A 106 20.10 -9.62 12.07
N THR A 107 19.48 -8.77 12.91
CA THR A 107 18.02 -8.54 12.88
C THR A 107 17.59 -7.82 11.60
N GLU A 108 18.45 -6.99 11.04
CA GLU A 108 18.24 -6.28 9.78
C GLU A 108 18.55 -7.13 8.53
N GLY A 109 18.97 -8.40 8.73
CA GLY A 109 19.25 -9.34 7.66
C GLY A 109 20.68 -9.26 7.11
N GLN A 110 21.59 -8.60 7.82
CA GLN A 110 23.00 -8.46 7.43
C GLN A 110 23.86 -9.55 8.09
N GLU A 111 24.80 -10.12 7.34
CA GLU A 111 25.85 -10.98 7.89
C GLU A 111 26.82 -10.16 8.74
N VAL A 112 27.37 -10.76 9.79
CA VAL A 112 28.39 -10.12 10.64
C VAL A 112 29.62 -11.01 10.76
N GLU A 113 30.81 -10.40 10.73
CA GLU A 113 32.07 -11.07 11.00
C GLU A 113 32.48 -10.81 12.45
N LEU A 114 32.80 -11.89 13.19
CA LEU A 114 33.27 -11.82 14.56
C LEU A 114 34.77 -11.63 14.60
N ALA A 115 35.28 -11.19 15.76
CA ALA A 115 36.72 -10.96 15.97
C ALA A 115 37.60 -12.24 15.80
N ASP A 116 37.01 -13.42 15.88
CA ASP A 116 37.65 -14.70 15.65
C ASP A 116 37.63 -15.17 14.19
N GLY A 117 37.14 -14.32 13.26
CA GLY A 117 37.05 -14.58 11.82
C GLY A 117 35.83 -15.40 11.37
N ARG A 118 34.90 -15.75 12.27
CA ARG A 118 33.66 -16.42 11.92
C ARG A 118 32.67 -15.41 11.32
N THR A 119 32.05 -15.78 10.22
CA THR A 119 30.90 -15.05 9.66
C THR A 119 29.60 -15.70 10.14
N ILE A 120 28.76 -14.90 10.78
CA ILE A 120 27.43 -15.32 11.26
C ILE A 120 26.37 -14.80 10.32
N ARG A 121 25.46 -15.69 9.92
CA ARG A 121 24.32 -15.34 9.08
C ARG A 121 23.06 -15.09 9.91
N PRO A 122 22.15 -14.23 9.47
CA PRO A 122 20.90 -13.95 10.18
C PRO A 122 20.10 -15.21 10.56
N GLU A 123 20.03 -16.19 9.68
CA GLU A 123 19.26 -17.43 9.86
C GLU A 123 19.74 -18.27 11.05
N GLU A 124 20.99 -18.10 11.48
CA GLU A 124 21.57 -18.83 12.62
C GLU A 124 21.03 -18.32 13.98
N VAL A 125 20.52 -17.08 14.00
CA VAL A 125 20.06 -16.39 15.22
C VAL A 125 18.66 -15.79 15.08
N THR A 126 17.93 -16.15 14.04
CA THR A 126 16.54 -15.73 13.84
C THR A 126 15.65 -16.94 13.59
N GLY A 127 14.38 -16.83 13.96
CA GLY A 127 13.35 -17.81 13.61
C GLY A 127 13.01 -17.80 12.13
N SER A 128 12.01 -18.62 11.77
CA SER A 128 11.51 -18.65 10.40
C SER A 128 11.06 -17.27 9.93
N LYS A 129 11.36 -16.96 8.67
CA LYS A 129 10.97 -15.71 8.03
C LYS A 129 9.42 -15.62 7.95
N PRO A 130 8.81 -14.60 8.54
CA PRO A 130 7.36 -14.49 8.48
C PRO A 130 6.89 -14.14 7.07
N PRO A 131 5.59 -14.37 6.75
CA PRO A 131 5.04 -13.98 5.47
C PRO A 131 5.19 -12.47 5.25
N PRO A 132 5.26 -12.01 3.99
CA PRO A 132 5.34 -10.60 3.66
C PRO A 132 4.10 -9.84 4.16
N ILE A 133 4.25 -8.53 4.38
CA ILE A 133 3.12 -7.63 4.56
C ILE A 133 2.65 -7.21 3.17
N ARG A 134 1.35 -7.39 2.90
CA ARG A 134 0.73 -7.08 1.62
C ARG A 134 -0.35 -6.03 1.77
N ILE A 135 -0.21 -4.91 1.05
CA ILE A 135 -1.16 -3.82 1.00
C ILE A 135 -1.64 -3.67 -0.43
N VAL A 136 -2.94 -3.67 -0.63
CA VAL A 136 -3.57 -3.49 -1.95
C VAL A 136 -4.38 -2.20 -1.95
N TYR A 137 -4.24 -1.41 -3.00
CA TYR A 137 -5.01 -0.20 -3.27
C TYR A 137 -5.78 -0.38 -4.57
N SER A 138 -7.10 -0.24 -4.51
CA SER A 138 -7.95 -0.52 -5.66
C SER A 138 -7.86 0.53 -6.77
N GLY A 139 -7.61 1.80 -6.44
CA GLY A 139 -8.03 2.89 -7.32
C GLY A 139 -9.55 2.94 -7.46
N ASP A 140 -10.06 3.72 -8.41
CA ASP A 140 -11.49 3.75 -8.75
C ASP A 140 -11.82 2.56 -9.66
N THR A 141 -12.82 1.76 -9.28
CA THR A 141 -13.11 0.50 -9.99
C THR A 141 -14.49 -0.07 -9.66
N ARG A 142 -15.07 -0.80 -10.60
CA ARG A 142 -16.08 -1.81 -10.28
C ARG A 142 -15.44 -2.99 -9.57
N PRO A 143 -16.21 -3.83 -8.86
CA PRO A 143 -15.72 -5.12 -8.41
C PRO A 143 -15.24 -5.93 -9.62
N CYS A 144 -13.97 -6.33 -9.62
CA CYS A 144 -13.37 -7.08 -10.73
C CYS A 144 -12.47 -8.21 -10.26
N GLN A 145 -12.22 -9.17 -11.15
CA GLN A 145 -11.46 -10.37 -10.82
C GLN A 145 -9.99 -10.05 -10.51
N SER A 146 -9.39 -9.09 -11.20
CA SER A 146 -7.99 -8.67 -10.96
C SER A 146 -7.81 -8.09 -9.56
N LEU A 147 -8.74 -7.23 -9.10
CA LEU A 147 -8.74 -6.72 -7.73
C LEU A 147 -8.91 -7.85 -6.71
N LYS A 148 -9.86 -8.78 -6.95
CA LYS A 148 -10.06 -9.94 -6.06
C LYS A 148 -8.79 -10.79 -5.96
N GLN A 149 -8.13 -11.06 -7.07
CA GLN A 149 -6.87 -11.83 -7.11
C GLN A 149 -5.73 -11.12 -6.36
N ALA A 150 -5.56 -9.82 -6.59
CA ALA A 150 -4.55 -9.03 -5.87
C ALA A 150 -4.81 -8.98 -4.37
N ALA A 151 -6.08 -8.97 -3.96
CA ALA A 151 -6.51 -8.87 -2.56
C ALA A 151 -6.44 -10.19 -1.77
N ILE A 152 -6.23 -11.35 -2.41
CA ILE A 152 -6.18 -12.65 -1.70
C ILE A 152 -5.19 -12.58 -0.54
N ASP A 153 -5.69 -12.84 0.69
CA ASP A 153 -4.92 -12.86 1.95
C ASP A 153 -4.12 -11.57 2.22
N ALA A 154 -4.52 -10.44 1.64
CA ALA A 154 -3.86 -9.15 1.88
C ALA A 154 -4.02 -8.73 3.36
N ASP A 155 -2.96 -8.11 3.91
CA ASP A 155 -3.02 -7.54 5.27
C ASP A 155 -3.92 -6.31 5.33
N LEU A 156 -3.93 -5.51 4.26
CA LEU A 156 -4.78 -4.34 4.10
C LEU A 156 -5.24 -4.22 2.65
N LEU A 157 -6.55 -4.07 2.47
CA LEU A 157 -7.14 -3.60 1.22
C LEU A 157 -7.67 -2.17 1.45
N ILE A 158 -7.13 -1.21 0.73
CA ILE A 158 -7.68 0.15 0.63
C ILE A 158 -8.54 0.17 -0.63
N CYS A 159 -9.86 0.20 -0.45
CA CYS A 159 -10.82 0.09 -1.53
C CYS A 159 -11.75 1.30 -1.58
N GLU A 160 -12.08 1.75 -2.79
CA GLU A 160 -13.14 2.70 -2.97
C GLU A 160 -14.49 2.12 -2.52
N ALA A 161 -15.41 2.98 -2.13
CA ALA A 161 -16.80 2.66 -1.82
C ALA A 161 -17.68 3.87 -2.13
N MET A 162 -17.72 4.27 -3.38
CA MET A 162 -18.38 5.52 -3.83
C MET A 162 -19.84 5.56 -3.44
N TYR A 163 -20.51 4.39 -3.38
CA TYR A 163 -21.94 4.29 -3.18
C TYR A 163 -22.34 3.28 -2.10
N ALA A 164 -23.50 3.51 -1.48
CA ALA A 164 -24.23 2.48 -0.75
C ALA A 164 -25.04 1.62 -1.73
N SER A 165 -25.53 0.46 -1.30
CA SER A 165 -26.23 -0.52 -2.13
C SER A 165 -27.53 0.02 -2.78
N GLU A 166 -28.15 1.03 -2.20
CA GLU A 166 -29.30 1.72 -2.80
C GLU A 166 -28.99 2.38 -4.16
N HIS A 167 -27.70 2.56 -4.46
CA HIS A 167 -27.21 3.17 -5.71
C HIS A 167 -26.33 2.21 -6.52
N THR A 168 -26.61 0.90 -6.47
CA THR A 168 -25.83 -0.12 -7.20
C THR A 168 -25.81 0.14 -8.72
N ASP A 169 -26.97 0.46 -9.32
CA ASP A 169 -27.05 0.74 -10.75
C ASP A 169 -26.19 1.95 -11.15
N LEU A 170 -26.17 2.98 -10.31
CA LEU A 170 -25.35 4.16 -10.52
C LEU A 170 -23.84 3.87 -10.35
N ALA A 171 -23.49 3.00 -9.40
CA ALA A 171 -22.12 2.55 -9.21
C ALA A 171 -21.62 1.83 -10.47
N GLU A 172 -22.43 0.92 -11.00
CA GLU A 172 -22.09 0.17 -12.22
C GLU A 172 -21.98 1.08 -13.44
N GLU A 173 -22.97 1.97 -13.67
CA GLU A 173 -22.95 2.94 -14.76
C GLU A 173 -21.69 3.81 -14.73
N ARG A 174 -21.27 4.25 -13.53
CA ARG A 174 -20.15 5.19 -13.37
C ARG A 174 -18.80 4.52 -13.17
N GLY A 175 -18.74 3.21 -13.09
CA GLY A 175 -17.48 2.48 -12.98
C GLY A 175 -16.94 2.42 -11.55
N HIS A 176 -17.81 2.40 -10.54
CA HIS A 176 -17.46 2.41 -9.13
C HIS A 176 -17.99 1.20 -8.36
N THR A 177 -17.61 1.13 -7.11
CA THR A 177 -17.99 0.04 -6.19
C THR A 177 -18.97 0.55 -5.12
N THR A 178 -19.85 -0.33 -4.63
CA THR A 178 -20.64 -0.07 -3.43
C THR A 178 -19.90 -0.57 -2.18
N ALA A 179 -20.26 0.00 -1.01
CA ALA A 179 -19.71 -0.43 0.28
C ALA A 179 -19.91 -1.93 0.54
N ALA A 180 -21.10 -2.44 0.22
CA ALA A 180 -21.43 -3.86 0.35
C ALA A 180 -20.57 -4.73 -0.58
N ALA A 181 -20.41 -4.33 -1.84
CA ALA A 181 -19.61 -5.09 -2.81
C ALA A 181 -18.12 -5.10 -2.45
N ALA A 182 -17.57 -3.98 -1.97
CA ALA A 182 -16.20 -3.89 -1.47
C ALA A 182 -16.01 -4.80 -0.24
N ALA A 183 -16.94 -4.78 0.71
CA ALA A 183 -16.91 -5.62 1.91
C ALA A 183 -16.99 -7.10 1.58
N GLN A 184 -17.86 -7.49 0.63
CA GLN A 184 -17.99 -8.88 0.19
C GLN A 184 -16.73 -9.36 -0.54
N LEU A 185 -16.17 -8.54 -1.43
CA LEU A 185 -14.91 -8.86 -2.12
C LEU A 185 -13.78 -9.09 -1.11
N ALA A 186 -13.64 -8.20 -0.12
CA ALA A 186 -12.62 -8.31 0.91
C ALA A 186 -12.81 -9.58 1.78
N LEU A 187 -14.05 -9.90 2.14
CA LEU A 187 -14.39 -11.11 2.90
C LEU A 187 -14.03 -12.37 2.11
N ASP A 188 -14.47 -12.44 0.86
CA ASP A 188 -14.19 -13.57 -0.06
C ASP A 188 -12.70 -13.77 -0.32
N ALA A 189 -11.93 -12.67 -0.37
CA ALA A 189 -10.49 -12.70 -0.60
C ALA A 189 -9.67 -12.97 0.69
N GLY A 190 -10.30 -13.09 1.85
CA GLY A 190 -9.59 -13.30 3.11
C GLY A 190 -8.77 -12.10 3.58
N VAL A 191 -9.17 -10.89 3.19
CA VAL A 191 -8.49 -9.64 3.58
C VAL A 191 -8.56 -9.45 5.09
N LYS A 192 -7.41 -9.16 5.72
CA LYS A 192 -7.35 -9.03 7.18
C LYS A 192 -7.90 -7.70 7.70
N LEU A 193 -7.81 -6.63 6.90
CA LEU A 193 -8.40 -5.32 7.20
C LEU A 193 -8.82 -4.64 5.89
N LEU A 194 -10.08 -4.23 5.80
CA LEU A 194 -10.61 -3.41 4.73
C LEU A 194 -10.69 -1.95 5.19
N ALA A 195 -10.07 -1.03 4.45
CA ALA A 195 -10.21 0.41 4.65
C ALA A 195 -10.99 1.00 3.47
N LEU A 196 -12.22 1.45 3.72
CA LEU A 196 -13.06 2.09 2.71
C LEU A 196 -12.68 3.56 2.55
N THR A 197 -12.59 4.00 1.31
CA THR A 197 -12.27 5.39 0.93
C THR A 197 -13.14 5.84 -0.25
N HIS A 198 -12.96 7.08 -0.72
CA HIS A 198 -13.60 7.59 -1.93
C HIS A 198 -15.14 7.48 -1.93
N TYR A 199 -15.79 7.61 -0.78
CA TYR A 199 -17.26 7.65 -0.73
C TYR A 199 -17.82 9.01 -1.14
N SER A 200 -19.01 8.99 -1.76
CA SER A 200 -19.65 10.19 -2.29
C SER A 200 -19.99 11.18 -1.17
N PRO A 201 -19.79 12.50 -1.39
CA PRO A 201 -20.21 13.54 -0.46
C PRO A 201 -21.70 13.49 -0.07
N ARG A 202 -22.54 12.80 -0.83
CA ARG A 202 -23.97 12.59 -0.49
C ARG A 202 -24.19 11.84 0.83
N TYR A 203 -23.19 11.10 1.28
CA TYR A 203 -23.24 10.34 2.53
C TYR A 203 -22.58 11.09 3.71
N GLU A 204 -22.35 12.39 3.56
CA GLU A 204 -21.81 13.31 4.58
C GLU A 204 -20.64 12.73 5.38
N ASP A 205 -20.92 12.09 6.55
CA ASP A 205 -19.93 11.50 7.44
C ASP A 205 -19.55 10.05 7.09
N GLY A 206 -20.18 9.46 6.07
CA GLY A 206 -19.97 8.08 5.65
C GLY A 206 -20.58 7.01 6.57
N ALA A 207 -21.47 7.41 7.49
CA ALA A 207 -22.08 6.47 8.44
C ALA A 207 -22.86 5.34 7.75
N VAL A 208 -23.55 5.63 6.65
CA VAL A 208 -24.28 4.62 5.86
C VAL A 208 -23.29 3.65 5.22
N ILE A 209 -22.21 4.14 4.65
CA ILE A 209 -21.17 3.35 3.99
C ILE A 209 -20.54 2.35 4.97
N ILE A 210 -20.06 2.83 6.11
CA ILE A 210 -19.41 1.95 7.09
C ILE A 210 -20.38 0.97 7.75
N LYS A 211 -21.61 1.37 8.03
CA LYS A 211 -22.65 0.50 8.61
C LYS A 211 -22.98 -0.67 7.69
N GLU A 212 -23.15 -0.39 6.40
CA GLU A 212 -23.41 -1.41 5.39
C GLU A 212 -22.25 -2.40 5.27
N ALA A 213 -21.03 -1.91 5.17
CA ALA A 213 -19.84 -2.74 5.05
C ALA A 213 -19.61 -3.62 6.29
N LEU A 214 -19.78 -3.08 7.49
CA LEU A 214 -19.63 -3.81 8.75
C LEU A 214 -20.65 -4.95 8.92
N SER A 215 -21.82 -4.84 8.30
CA SER A 215 -22.82 -5.93 8.33
C SER A 215 -22.37 -7.16 7.53
N ILE A 216 -21.38 -7.02 6.64
CA ILE A 216 -20.83 -8.08 5.79
C ILE A 216 -19.44 -8.49 6.28
N ASN A 217 -18.55 -7.53 6.48
CA ASN A 217 -17.18 -7.76 6.91
C ASN A 217 -16.88 -6.94 8.19
N PRO A 218 -16.81 -7.58 9.37
CA PRO A 218 -16.55 -6.87 10.63
C PRO A 218 -15.15 -6.25 10.70
N ASN A 219 -14.20 -6.71 9.87
CA ASN A 219 -12.83 -6.18 9.78
C ASN A 219 -12.76 -4.99 8.82
N THR A 220 -13.70 -4.07 8.90
CA THR A 220 -13.79 -2.89 8.02
C THR A 220 -13.68 -1.60 8.81
N ILE A 221 -12.93 -0.65 8.28
CA ILE A 221 -12.87 0.73 8.78
C ILE A 221 -13.21 1.71 7.66
N LEU A 222 -13.68 2.90 8.05
CA LEU A 222 -13.82 4.02 7.13
C LEU A 222 -12.57 4.91 7.22
N ALA A 223 -11.86 5.05 6.11
CA ALA A 223 -10.67 5.89 6.04
C ALA A 223 -11.03 7.38 6.22
N ARG A 224 -10.16 8.11 6.89
CA ARG A 224 -10.27 9.56 7.09
C ARG A 224 -8.94 10.22 6.77
N ASP A 225 -8.98 11.49 6.40
CA ASP A 225 -7.77 12.27 6.16
C ASP A 225 -6.85 12.21 7.38
N LEU A 226 -5.55 12.02 7.13
CA LEU A 226 -4.50 11.90 8.14
C LEU A 226 -4.59 10.66 9.05
N MET A 227 -5.53 9.75 8.83
CA MET A 227 -5.54 8.44 9.51
C MET A 227 -4.25 7.69 9.21
N ARG A 228 -3.72 7.01 10.21
CA ARG A 228 -2.55 6.14 10.08
C ARG A 228 -2.91 4.71 10.43
N ILE A 229 -2.53 3.79 9.60
CA ILE A 229 -2.63 2.35 9.87
C ILE A 229 -1.19 1.86 10.04
N LYS A 230 -0.83 1.53 11.27
CA LYS A 230 0.50 1.00 11.60
C LYS A 230 0.43 -0.52 11.59
N MET A 231 1.37 -1.13 10.90
CA MET A 231 1.54 -2.59 10.88
C MET A 231 2.91 -2.93 11.46
N ASP A 232 2.92 -3.63 12.57
CA ASP A 232 4.15 -4.03 13.23
C ASP A 232 4.72 -5.33 12.63
N LYS A 233 5.98 -5.60 12.95
CA LYS A 233 6.72 -6.77 12.43
C LYS A 233 6.08 -8.11 12.82
N ASP A 234 5.32 -8.19 13.88
CA ASP A 234 4.61 -9.38 14.35
C ASP A 234 3.23 -9.57 13.71
N GLY A 235 2.80 -8.60 12.87
CA GLY A 235 1.49 -8.60 12.23
C GLY A 235 0.41 -7.87 13.02
N THR A 236 0.74 -7.31 14.18
CA THR A 236 -0.17 -6.43 14.95
C THR A 236 -0.48 -5.18 14.14
N ARG A 237 -1.74 -4.75 14.21
CA ARG A 237 -2.24 -3.58 13.50
C ARG A 237 -2.82 -2.58 14.49
N GLU A 238 -2.46 -1.34 14.32
CA GLU A 238 -2.98 -0.23 15.09
C GLU A 238 -3.56 0.83 14.15
N VAL A 239 -4.80 1.20 14.38
CA VAL A 239 -5.46 2.31 13.64
C VAL A 239 -5.40 3.54 14.51
N ILE A 240 -4.67 4.55 14.06
CA ILE A 240 -4.48 5.81 14.76
C ILE A 240 -5.30 6.88 14.05
N LEU A 241 -6.30 7.38 14.71
CA LEU A 241 -7.11 8.50 14.22
C LEU A 241 -6.34 9.82 14.39
N PRO A 242 -6.55 10.79 13.50
CA PRO A 242 -5.97 12.12 13.68
C PRO A 242 -6.50 12.75 14.96
N SER A 243 -5.62 13.43 15.69
CA SER A 243 -6.06 14.34 16.76
C SER A 243 -6.84 15.48 16.13
N ILE A 244 -8.05 15.72 16.61
CA ILE A 244 -8.93 16.82 16.20
C ILE A 244 -8.36 18.14 16.73
#